data_aac81b00a9418093f218d91ba7635762
#
_entry.id   aac81b00a9418093f218d91ba7635762
#
_cell.length_a   1.000
_cell.length_b   1.000
_cell.length_c   1.000
_cell.angle_alpha   90.00
_cell.angle_beta   90.00
_cell.angle_gamma   90.00
#
_symmetry.space_group_name_H-M   'P 1'
#
loop_
_entity.id
_entity.type
_entity.pdbx_description
1 polymer ?
#
loop_
_entity_poly.entity_id
_entity_poly.type
_entity_poly.pdbx_seq_one_letter_code
_entity_poly.pdbx_strand_id
1 'polypeptide(L)'
;MNRLSLEGIVHQELLKSSVKTNLKHATYYQPITCRNLKVILDQAVKTKIQFECFIDIGSGKGKACFFAAQTLKLKKLIGVEFSLSLVKAANRNRAIFGRSNITFINEDAATYLLPDSKCLIFLYNPFNDIILEKFIANNYGHFKRHQSIIAYAYDVHRETLLLNGFRTIFRAADRKLSLYQFKTPKHLP
;
A
#
# COMPACT_ATOMS: atom_id res chain seq x y z
N MET A 1 7.99 -29.19 -2.76
CA MET A 1 8.10 -27.87 -2.09
C MET A 1 7.23 -26.86 -2.83
N ASN A 2 6.17 -26.37 -2.21
CA ASN A 2 5.33 -25.32 -2.79
C ASN A 2 6.05 -23.99 -2.73
N ARG A 3 6.43 -23.42 -3.88
CA ARG A 3 7.03 -22.07 -3.96
C ARG A 3 5.94 -21.01 -3.99
N LEU A 4 6.21 -19.85 -3.31
CA LEU A 4 5.36 -18.68 -3.41
C LEU A 4 5.35 -18.14 -4.85
N SER A 5 4.15 -17.92 -5.40
CA SER A 5 3.98 -17.34 -6.74
C SER A 5 3.87 -15.83 -6.65
N LEU A 6 4.98 -15.15 -6.32
CA LEU A 6 5.02 -13.70 -6.10
C LEU A 6 5.43 -12.89 -7.32
N GLU A 7 6.09 -13.54 -8.28
CA GLU A 7 6.66 -12.88 -9.46
C GLU A 7 5.73 -13.02 -10.68
N GLY A 8 6.10 -12.35 -11.74
CA GLY A 8 5.40 -12.32 -13.01
C GLY A 8 4.49 -11.10 -13.16
N ILE A 9 4.36 -10.64 -14.40
CA ILE A 9 3.52 -9.51 -14.79
C ILE A 9 2.13 -10.04 -15.14
N VAL A 10 1.08 -9.36 -14.69
CA VAL A 10 -0.30 -9.64 -15.09
C VAL A 10 -0.85 -8.39 -15.75
N HIS A 11 -1.15 -8.47 -17.04
CA HIS A 11 -1.70 -7.35 -17.78
C HIS A 11 -3.12 -7.01 -17.30
N GLN A 12 -3.49 -5.73 -17.46
CA GLN A 12 -4.77 -5.21 -17.01
C GLN A 12 -5.98 -6.00 -17.54
N GLU A 13 -5.93 -6.44 -18.78
CA GLU A 13 -6.99 -7.24 -19.43
C GLU A 13 -7.26 -8.58 -18.76
N LEU A 14 -6.25 -9.14 -18.07
CA LEU A 14 -6.38 -10.40 -17.33
C LEU A 14 -6.83 -10.21 -15.88
N LEU A 15 -6.95 -8.97 -15.42
CA LEU A 15 -7.40 -8.66 -14.07
C LEU A 15 -8.92 -8.76 -14.00
N LYS A 16 -9.44 -9.87 -13.47
CA LYS A 16 -10.86 -10.02 -13.17
C LYS A 16 -11.20 -9.27 -11.89
N SER A 17 -12.02 -8.23 -12.02
CA SER A 17 -12.48 -7.43 -10.88
C SER A 17 -13.97 -7.64 -10.64
N SER A 18 -14.37 -7.60 -9.37
CA SER A 18 -15.77 -7.49 -8.96
C SER A 18 -16.31 -6.07 -9.21
N VAL A 19 -15.41 -5.07 -9.30
CA VAL A 19 -15.73 -3.65 -9.53
C VAL A 19 -15.23 -3.23 -10.91
N LYS A 20 -16.11 -3.26 -11.91
CA LYS A 20 -15.74 -2.97 -13.30
C LYS A 20 -15.37 -1.50 -13.56
N THR A 21 -15.86 -0.56 -12.74
CA THR A 21 -15.78 0.88 -12.98
C THR A 21 -14.36 1.46 -12.91
N ASN A 22 -13.51 0.91 -12.06
CA ASN A 22 -12.17 1.45 -11.81
C ASN A 22 -11.04 0.65 -12.49
N LEU A 23 -11.36 -0.41 -13.23
CA LEU A 23 -10.36 -1.23 -13.93
C LEU A 23 -9.48 -0.39 -14.88
N LYS A 24 -10.07 0.56 -15.60
CA LYS A 24 -9.36 1.47 -16.52
C LYS A 24 -8.33 2.39 -15.84
N HIS A 25 -8.41 2.56 -14.53
CA HIS A 25 -7.52 3.39 -13.73
C HIS A 25 -6.41 2.59 -13.03
N ALA A 26 -6.51 1.26 -13.03
CA ALA A 26 -5.50 0.38 -12.44
C ALA A 26 -4.29 0.26 -13.37
N THR A 27 -3.11 0.12 -12.77
CA THR A 27 -1.90 -0.27 -13.49
C THR A 27 -1.83 -1.81 -13.63
N TYR A 28 -1.00 -2.31 -14.55
CA TYR A 28 -0.73 -3.74 -14.62
C TYR A 28 0.02 -4.21 -13.37
N TYR A 29 -0.24 -5.44 -12.95
CA TYR A 29 0.48 -6.03 -11.82
C TYR A 29 1.96 -6.23 -12.18
N GLN A 30 2.83 -5.58 -11.43
CA GLN A 30 4.28 -5.77 -11.46
C GLN A 30 4.79 -5.81 -10.01
N PRO A 31 5.51 -6.86 -9.60
CA PRO A 31 5.98 -6.93 -8.22
C PRO A 31 7.18 -6.00 -8.00
N ILE A 32 7.17 -5.25 -6.92
CA ILE A 32 8.32 -4.44 -6.48
C ILE A 32 9.52 -5.33 -6.15
N THR A 33 10.74 -4.84 -6.36
CA THR A 33 11.96 -5.55 -5.96
C THR A 33 12.13 -5.56 -4.44
N CYS A 34 12.67 -6.65 -3.88
CA CYS A 34 12.96 -6.73 -2.43
C CYS A 34 13.93 -5.62 -1.98
N ARG A 35 14.87 -5.21 -2.84
CA ARG A 35 15.79 -4.11 -2.54
C ARG A 35 15.05 -2.79 -2.30
N ASN A 36 14.09 -2.43 -3.16
CA ASN A 36 13.32 -1.21 -3.02
C ASN A 36 12.36 -1.28 -1.82
N LEU A 37 11.73 -2.44 -1.58
CA LEU A 37 10.93 -2.68 -0.37
C LEU A 37 11.76 -2.46 0.89
N LYS A 38 12.96 -3.06 0.95
CA LYS A 38 13.85 -2.88 2.10
C LYS A 38 14.18 -1.41 2.33
N VAL A 39 14.58 -0.68 1.29
CA VAL A 39 14.93 0.74 1.41
C VAL A 39 13.77 1.56 1.99
N ILE A 40 12.56 1.42 1.41
CA ILE A 40 11.43 2.26 1.83
C ILE A 40 10.94 1.89 3.25
N LEU A 41 10.94 0.60 3.61
CA LEU A 41 10.55 0.16 4.95
C LEU A 41 11.58 0.55 6.01
N ASP A 42 12.89 0.46 5.71
CA ASP A 42 13.95 0.93 6.62
C ASP A 42 13.80 2.44 6.89
N GLN A 43 13.45 3.23 5.88
CA GLN A 43 13.20 4.67 6.07
C GLN A 43 11.94 4.93 6.90
N ALA A 44 10.89 4.14 6.73
CA ALA A 44 9.69 4.23 7.58
C ALA A 44 10.03 3.92 9.05
N VAL A 45 10.84 2.91 9.32
CA VAL A 45 11.32 2.58 10.69
C VAL A 45 12.14 3.73 11.29
N LYS A 46 12.99 4.39 10.50
CA LYS A 46 13.79 5.56 10.96
C LYS A 46 12.95 6.74 11.43
N THR A 47 11.69 6.84 11.04
CA THR A 47 10.78 7.88 11.55
C THR A 47 10.48 7.74 13.03
N LYS A 48 10.79 6.58 13.65
CA LYS A 48 10.48 6.22 15.04
C LYS A 48 8.99 6.21 15.37
N ILE A 49 8.13 6.33 14.36
CA ILE A 49 6.67 6.21 14.55
C ILE A 49 6.35 4.74 14.85
N GLN A 50 5.60 4.51 15.92
CA GLN A 50 5.11 3.18 16.27
C GLN A 50 3.85 2.88 15.47
N PHE A 51 4.00 2.12 14.39
CA PHE A 51 2.87 1.67 13.58
C PHE A 51 2.21 0.45 14.25
N GLU A 52 0.89 0.38 14.16
CA GLU A 52 0.08 -0.74 14.66
C GLU A 52 -0.22 -1.74 13.54
N CYS A 53 -0.31 -1.26 12.31
CA CYS A 53 -0.55 -2.10 11.14
C CYS A 53 0.23 -1.64 9.91
N PHE A 54 0.42 -2.60 8.99
CA PHE A 54 0.90 -2.37 7.62
C PHE A 54 -0.25 -2.62 6.66
N ILE A 55 -0.44 -1.71 5.70
CA ILE A 55 -1.50 -1.82 4.67
C ILE A 55 -0.88 -1.66 3.30
N ASP A 56 -1.04 -2.67 2.45
CA ASP A 56 -0.58 -2.69 1.06
C ASP A 56 -1.78 -2.45 0.14
N ILE A 57 -1.89 -1.27 -0.45
CA ILE A 57 -2.97 -0.90 -1.36
C ILE A 57 -2.56 -1.23 -2.80
N GLY A 58 -3.32 -2.12 -3.43
CA GLY A 58 -2.94 -2.77 -4.68
C GLY A 58 -1.95 -3.91 -4.41
N SER A 59 -2.28 -4.77 -3.46
CA SER A 59 -1.36 -5.78 -2.92
C SER A 59 -0.98 -6.89 -3.90
N GLY A 60 -1.71 -7.03 -5.00
CA GLY A 60 -1.45 -8.06 -5.99
C GLY A 60 -1.41 -9.46 -5.38
N LYS A 61 -0.29 -10.16 -5.58
CA LYS A 61 -0.05 -11.51 -5.01
C LYS A 61 0.49 -11.50 -3.57
N GLY A 62 0.56 -10.30 -2.91
CA GLY A 62 0.90 -10.15 -1.50
C GLY A 62 2.39 -9.96 -1.18
N LYS A 63 3.25 -9.72 -2.18
CA LYS A 63 4.71 -9.67 -1.99
C LYS A 63 5.14 -8.67 -0.89
N ALA A 64 4.60 -7.45 -0.90
CA ALA A 64 4.98 -6.44 0.10
C ALA A 64 4.49 -6.81 1.50
N CYS A 65 3.29 -7.40 1.64
CA CYS A 65 2.80 -7.92 2.91
C CYS A 65 3.72 -9.01 3.49
N PHE A 66 4.15 -9.98 2.67
CA PHE A 66 5.04 -11.06 3.14
C PHE A 66 6.42 -10.52 3.52
N PHE A 67 6.96 -9.58 2.75
CA PHE A 67 8.23 -8.95 3.08
C PHE A 67 8.13 -8.12 4.38
N ALA A 68 7.07 -7.33 4.53
CA ALA A 68 6.81 -6.55 5.74
C ALA A 68 6.64 -7.46 6.98
N ALA A 69 5.97 -8.61 6.84
CA ALA A 69 5.81 -9.58 7.92
C ALA A 69 7.12 -10.20 8.41
N GLN A 70 8.16 -10.23 7.57
CA GLN A 70 9.49 -10.70 7.94
C GLN A 70 10.35 -9.59 8.57
N THR A 71 10.12 -8.32 8.16
CA THR A 71 10.99 -7.20 8.51
C THR A 71 10.42 -6.31 9.61
N LEU A 72 9.08 -6.22 9.70
CA LEU A 72 8.39 -5.39 10.68
C LEU A 72 7.71 -6.27 11.74
N LYS A 73 7.88 -5.91 13.01
CA LYS A 73 7.22 -6.60 14.14
C LYS A 73 5.80 -6.08 14.35
N LEU A 74 4.92 -6.26 13.34
CA LEU A 74 3.55 -5.78 13.38
C LEU A 74 2.56 -6.94 13.61
N LYS A 75 1.51 -6.66 14.40
CA LYS A 75 0.47 -7.64 14.72
C LYS A 75 -0.53 -7.84 13.58
N LYS A 76 -0.66 -6.84 12.69
CA LYS A 76 -1.68 -6.84 11.64
C LYS A 76 -1.10 -6.33 10.32
N LEU A 77 -1.21 -7.12 9.28
CA LEU A 77 -0.84 -6.75 7.92
C LEU A 77 -2.05 -7.00 7.01
N ILE A 78 -2.39 -6.02 6.18
CA ILE A 78 -3.56 -6.09 5.29
C ILE A 78 -3.10 -5.80 3.88
N GLY A 79 -3.47 -6.68 2.95
CA GLY A 79 -3.38 -6.41 1.51
C GLY A 79 -4.76 -6.14 0.96
N VAL A 80 -4.94 -4.99 0.32
CA VAL A 80 -6.18 -4.60 -0.36
C VAL A 80 -5.96 -4.70 -1.86
N GLU A 81 -6.80 -5.47 -2.53
CA GLU A 81 -6.65 -5.72 -3.96
C GLU A 81 -8.03 -5.86 -4.62
N PHE A 82 -8.27 -5.12 -5.69
CA PHE A 82 -9.57 -5.14 -6.39
C PHE A 82 -9.75 -6.39 -7.28
N SER A 83 -8.66 -7.00 -7.73
CA SER A 83 -8.71 -8.21 -8.55
C SER A 83 -8.89 -9.47 -7.71
N LEU A 84 -10.07 -10.08 -7.78
CA LEU A 84 -10.37 -11.33 -7.07
C LEU A 84 -9.37 -12.45 -7.42
N SER A 85 -8.89 -12.50 -8.66
CA SER A 85 -7.91 -13.52 -9.09
C SER A 85 -6.56 -13.34 -8.37
N LEU A 86 -6.11 -12.09 -8.17
CA LEU A 86 -4.89 -11.80 -7.43
C LEU A 86 -5.07 -12.04 -5.93
N VAL A 87 -6.22 -11.68 -5.35
CA VAL A 87 -6.55 -12.01 -3.94
C VAL A 87 -6.53 -13.52 -3.70
N LYS A 88 -7.10 -14.32 -4.60
CA LYS A 88 -7.03 -15.79 -4.51
C LYS A 88 -5.58 -16.30 -4.57
N ALA A 89 -4.73 -15.69 -5.43
CA ALA A 89 -3.31 -16.01 -5.49
C ALA A 89 -2.57 -15.62 -4.21
N ALA A 90 -2.83 -14.43 -3.67
CA ALA A 90 -2.26 -13.96 -2.41
C ALA A 90 -2.64 -14.88 -1.22
N ASN A 91 -3.89 -15.33 -1.15
CA ASN A 91 -4.33 -16.26 -0.11
C ASN A 91 -3.68 -17.64 -0.23
N ARG A 92 -3.46 -18.16 -1.45
CA ARG A 92 -2.66 -19.39 -1.63
C ARG A 92 -1.23 -19.20 -1.15
N ASN A 93 -0.60 -18.07 -1.51
CA ASN A 93 0.75 -17.73 -1.04
C ASN A 93 0.79 -17.60 0.49
N ARG A 94 -0.24 -17.02 1.13
CA ARG A 94 -0.33 -16.91 2.59
C ARG A 94 -0.35 -18.27 3.27
N ALA A 95 -1.10 -19.21 2.73
CA ALA A 95 -1.15 -20.58 3.26
C ALA A 95 0.23 -21.26 3.22
N ILE A 96 1.00 -21.03 2.14
CA ILE A 96 2.38 -21.54 2.00
C ILE A 96 3.34 -20.83 2.95
N PHE A 97 3.16 -19.52 3.11
CA PHE A 97 4.02 -18.68 3.95
C PHE A 97 3.85 -18.94 5.47
N GLY A 98 2.67 -19.45 5.86
CA GLY A 98 2.41 -19.88 7.24
C GLY A 98 2.27 -18.76 8.27
N ARG A 99 1.84 -17.55 7.87
CA ARG A 99 1.63 -16.42 8.78
C ARG A 99 0.14 -16.07 8.90
N SER A 100 -0.39 -16.14 10.12
CA SER A 100 -1.80 -15.87 10.41
C SER A 100 -2.13 -14.37 10.53
N ASN A 101 -1.12 -13.52 10.74
CA ASN A 101 -1.29 -12.08 10.93
C ASN A 101 -1.43 -11.27 9.62
N ILE A 102 -1.51 -11.93 8.46
CA ILE A 102 -1.72 -11.31 7.15
C ILE A 102 -3.14 -11.61 6.68
N THR A 103 -3.87 -10.59 6.22
CA THR A 103 -5.20 -10.72 5.62
C THR A 103 -5.20 -10.08 4.24
N PHE A 104 -5.80 -10.72 3.24
CA PHE A 104 -6.03 -10.14 1.92
C PHE A 104 -7.52 -9.93 1.70
N ILE A 105 -7.88 -8.68 1.32
CA ILE A 105 -9.25 -8.21 1.15
C ILE A 105 -9.48 -7.90 -0.33
N ASN A 106 -10.59 -8.41 -0.88
CA ASN A 106 -11.00 -8.04 -2.23
C ASN A 106 -11.86 -6.78 -2.17
N GLU A 107 -11.23 -5.63 -2.33
CA GLU A 107 -11.90 -4.33 -2.25
C GLU A 107 -11.22 -3.31 -3.16
N ASP A 108 -11.99 -2.29 -3.57
CA ASP A 108 -11.49 -1.17 -4.35
C ASP A 108 -10.84 -0.13 -3.43
N ALA A 109 -9.64 0.30 -3.76
CA ALA A 109 -8.93 1.36 -3.04
C ALA A 109 -9.75 2.65 -2.93
N ALA A 110 -10.56 2.97 -3.97
CA ALA A 110 -11.40 4.16 -3.99
C ALA A 110 -12.46 4.19 -2.88
N THR A 111 -12.84 3.02 -2.35
CA THR A 111 -13.87 2.90 -1.29
C THR A 111 -13.32 2.36 0.03
N TYR A 112 -12.10 1.83 0.01
CA TYR A 112 -11.49 1.22 1.20
C TYR A 112 -11.28 2.25 2.32
N LEU A 113 -11.75 1.90 3.51
CA LEU A 113 -11.56 2.71 4.71
C LEU A 113 -10.42 2.13 5.56
N LEU A 114 -9.46 2.99 5.88
CA LEU A 114 -8.35 2.66 6.77
C LEU A 114 -8.87 2.37 8.19
N PRO A 115 -8.29 1.38 8.89
CA PRO A 115 -8.68 1.10 10.27
C PRO A 115 -8.34 2.27 11.19
N ASP A 116 -9.04 2.39 12.31
CA ASP A 116 -8.81 3.42 13.32
C ASP A 116 -7.55 3.10 14.16
N SER A 117 -6.41 3.12 13.50
CA SER A 117 -5.09 2.82 14.07
C SER A 117 -3.99 3.47 13.25
N LYS A 118 -2.81 3.63 13.83
CA LYS A 118 -1.65 4.23 13.15
C LYS A 118 -1.05 3.27 12.15
N CYS A 119 -1.13 3.60 10.86
CA CYS A 119 -0.78 2.72 9.75
C CYS A 119 0.51 3.15 9.02
N LEU A 120 1.29 2.16 8.61
CA LEU A 120 2.21 2.29 7.49
C LEU A 120 1.50 1.80 6.23
N ILE A 121 1.12 2.74 5.37
CA ILE A 121 0.35 2.49 4.14
C ILE A 121 1.33 2.43 2.98
N PHE A 122 1.37 1.31 2.27
CA PHE A 122 2.28 1.09 1.16
C PHE A 122 1.53 1.15 -0.17
N LEU A 123 2.12 1.82 -1.15
CA LEU A 123 1.66 1.93 -2.53
C LEU A 123 2.82 1.61 -3.48
N TYR A 124 2.61 0.75 -4.46
CA TYR A 124 3.55 0.59 -5.58
C TYR A 124 2.84 0.96 -6.89
N ASN A 125 2.54 2.26 -7.06
CA ASN A 125 1.84 2.82 -8.22
C ASN A 125 0.65 1.95 -8.71
N PRO A 126 -0.30 1.61 -7.83
CA PRO A 126 -1.33 0.62 -8.15
C PRO A 126 -2.42 1.17 -9.08
N PHE A 127 -2.58 2.50 -9.16
CA PHE A 127 -3.62 3.20 -9.89
C PHE A 127 -3.20 4.65 -10.17
N ASN A 128 -4.03 5.37 -10.96
CA ASN A 128 -3.78 6.76 -11.31
C ASN A 128 -4.17 7.76 -10.17
N ASP A 129 -3.97 9.04 -10.45
CA ASP A 129 -4.29 10.17 -9.57
C ASP A 129 -5.76 10.23 -9.16
N ILE A 130 -6.70 9.92 -10.05
CA ILE A 130 -8.15 9.94 -9.77
C ILE A 130 -8.52 8.99 -8.62
N ILE A 131 -7.97 7.77 -8.65
CA ILE A 131 -8.21 6.79 -7.56
C ILE A 131 -7.46 7.19 -6.29
N LEU A 132 -6.25 7.75 -6.44
CA LEU A 132 -5.48 8.25 -5.30
C LEU A 132 -6.23 9.38 -4.58
N GLU A 133 -6.81 10.33 -5.30
CA GLU A 133 -7.65 11.39 -4.73
C GLU A 133 -8.85 10.85 -3.97
N LYS A 134 -9.59 9.90 -4.57
CA LYS A 134 -10.73 9.25 -3.90
C LYS A 134 -10.31 8.53 -2.63
N PHE A 135 -9.20 7.78 -2.68
CA PHE A 135 -8.65 7.11 -1.50
C PHE A 135 -8.31 8.09 -0.38
N ILE A 136 -7.65 9.21 -0.72
CA ILE A 136 -7.30 10.26 0.25
C ILE A 136 -8.57 10.91 0.82
N ALA A 137 -9.52 11.29 -0.04
CA ALA A 137 -10.76 11.95 0.38
C ALA A 137 -11.58 11.07 1.34
N ASN A 138 -11.77 9.79 1.03
CA ASN A 138 -12.49 8.85 1.87
C ASN A 138 -11.79 8.59 3.22
N ASN A 139 -10.47 8.73 3.25
CA ASN A 139 -9.65 8.52 4.44
C ASN A 139 -9.14 9.82 5.10
N TYR A 140 -9.68 10.97 4.70
CA TYR A 140 -9.24 12.27 5.22
C TYR A 140 -9.30 12.36 6.75
N GLY A 141 -10.40 11.87 7.34
CA GLY A 141 -10.56 11.81 8.80
C GLY A 141 -9.51 10.94 9.49
N HIS A 142 -9.13 9.81 8.89
CA HIS A 142 -8.03 8.96 9.37
C HIS A 142 -6.70 9.72 9.38
N PHE A 143 -6.33 10.37 8.27
CA PHE A 143 -5.06 11.10 8.17
C PHE A 143 -4.99 12.29 9.15
N LYS A 144 -6.11 12.90 9.48
CA LYS A 144 -6.17 13.97 10.51
C LYS A 144 -5.97 13.43 11.93
N ARG A 145 -6.51 12.24 12.24
CA ARG A 145 -6.45 11.66 13.60
C ARG A 145 -5.14 10.92 13.86
N HIS A 146 -4.60 10.25 12.86
CA HIS A 146 -3.44 9.39 13.00
C HIS A 146 -2.22 9.95 12.29
N GLN A 147 -1.05 9.74 12.88
CA GLN A 147 0.24 10.04 12.23
C GLN A 147 0.67 8.91 11.30
N SER A 148 -0.26 8.42 10.49
CA SER A 148 0.02 7.40 9.48
C SER A 148 0.94 7.93 8.40
N ILE A 149 1.76 7.05 7.82
CA ILE A 149 2.68 7.36 6.73
C ILE A 149 2.23 6.63 5.48
N ILE A 150 2.26 7.32 4.35
CA ILE A 150 2.18 6.71 3.02
C ILE A 150 3.61 6.48 2.51
N ALA A 151 3.97 5.21 2.33
CA ALA A 151 5.21 4.77 1.69
C ALA A 151 4.90 4.49 0.21
N TYR A 152 5.29 5.40 -0.67
CA TYR A 152 4.95 5.32 -2.09
C TYR A 152 6.18 4.97 -2.92
N ALA A 153 6.17 3.81 -3.53
CA ALA A 153 7.17 3.35 -4.48
C ALA A 153 6.68 3.61 -5.91
N TYR A 154 7.58 4.08 -6.78
CA TYR A 154 7.28 4.59 -8.11
C TYR A 154 6.24 5.73 -8.07
N ASP A 155 6.56 6.77 -7.31
CA ASP A 155 5.71 7.89 -6.88
C ASP A 155 5.35 8.89 -8.01
N VAL A 156 4.81 8.39 -9.13
CA VAL A 156 4.49 9.21 -10.32
C VAL A 156 3.36 10.21 -10.06
N HIS A 157 2.43 9.90 -9.16
CA HIS A 157 1.31 10.76 -8.77
C HIS A 157 1.56 11.49 -7.43
N ARG A 158 2.82 11.80 -7.12
CA ARG A 158 3.21 12.46 -5.87
C ARG A 158 2.53 13.82 -5.67
N GLU A 159 2.30 14.57 -6.75
CA GLU A 159 1.68 15.90 -6.69
C GLU A 159 0.27 15.83 -6.09
N THR A 160 -0.47 14.76 -6.38
CA THR A 160 -1.79 14.52 -5.77
C THR A 160 -1.71 14.49 -4.24
N LEU A 161 -0.69 13.83 -3.67
CA LEU A 161 -0.49 13.81 -2.22
C LEU A 161 -0.15 15.22 -1.68
N LEU A 162 0.74 15.94 -2.35
CA LEU A 162 1.16 17.27 -1.93
C LEU A 162 0.01 18.27 -1.93
N LEU A 163 -0.83 18.25 -2.99
CA LEU A 163 -2.02 19.09 -3.12
C LEU A 163 -3.10 18.75 -2.08
N ASN A 164 -3.17 17.48 -1.64
CA ASN A 164 -4.11 17.01 -0.63
C ASN A 164 -3.56 17.08 0.82
N GLY A 165 -2.59 17.94 1.09
CA GLY A 165 -2.14 18.28 2.44
C GLY A 165 -1.06 17.38 3.02
N PHE A 166 -0.44 16.52 2.22
CA PHE A 166 0.72 15.76 2.66
C PHE A 166 2.02 16.55 2.50
N ARG A 167 3.03 16.18 3.26
CA ARG A 167 4.42 16.63 3.08
C ARG A 167 5.31 15.43 2.82
N THR A 168 6.31 15.60 1.99
CA THR A 168 7.37 14.61 1.82
C THR A 168 8.28 14.64 3.05
N ILE A 169 8.49 13.48 3.69
CA ILE A 169 9.41 13.33 4.82
C ILE A 169 10.68 12.56 4.44
N PHE A 170 10.65 11.84 3.34
CA PHE A 170 11.80 11.18 2.72
C PHE A 170 11.57 11.04 1.21
N ARG A 171 12.65 11.16 0.41
CA ARG A 171 12.62 10.85 -1.02
C ARG A 171 13.98 10.39 -1.54
N ALA A 172 13.99 9.23 -2.22
CA ALA A 172 15.08 8.77 -3.07
C ALA A 172 14.62 8.92 -4.53
N ALA A 173 14.98 10.03 -5.16
CA ALA A 173 14.46 10.43 -6.47
C ALA A 173 14.89 9.48 -7.60
N ASP A 174 16.12 8.97 -7.55
CA ASP A 174 16.69 7.98 -8.47
C ASP A 174 15.89 6.68 -8.54
N ARG A 175 15.22 6.33 -7.44
CA ARG A 175 14.40 5.11 -7.28
C ARG A 175 12.90 5.39 -7.26
N LYS A 176 12.49 6.66 -7.28
CA LYS A 176 11.10 7.09 -7.10
C LYS A 176 10.45 6.48 -5.85
N LEU A 177 11.19 6.48 -4.72
CA LEU A 177 10.72 6.02 -3.42
C LEU A 177 10.53 7.21 -2.49
N SER A 178 9.36 7.34 -1.89
CA SER A 178 9.05 8.48 -1.01
C SER A 178 8.19 8.08 0.17
N LEU A 179 8.35 8.80 1.27
CA LEU A 179 7.46 8.76 2.42
C LEU A 179 6.72 10.08 2.55
N TYR A 180 5.43 10.00 2.77
CA TYR A 180 4.55 11.14 2.94
C TYR A 180 3.81 11.05 4.27
N GLN A 181 3.66 12.21 4.92
CA GLN A 181 2.90 12.37 6.14
C GLN A 181 1.91 13.52 5.99
N PHE A 182 0.69 13.35 6.47
CA PHE A 182 -0.32 14.39 6.47
C PHE A 182 0.12 15.55 7.38
N LYS A 183 -0.05 16.79 6.91
CA LYS A 183 0.24 17.98 7.70
C LYS A 183 -0.86 18.15 8.75
N THR A 184 -0.58 17.84 9.99
CA THR A 184 -1.47 18.26 11.10
C THR A 184 -1.39 19.79 11.20
N PRO A 185 -2.51 20.50 11.27
CA PRO A 185 -2.47 21.92 11.62
C PRO A 185 -1.67 22.05 12.92
N LYS A 186 -0.65 22.93 12.94
CA LYS A 186 -0.08 23.34 14.22
C LYS A 186 -1.25 23.92 15.01
N HIS A 187 -1.57 23.36 16.17
CA HIS A 187 -2.43 24.07 17.10
C HIS A 187 -1.81 25.46 17.26
N LEU A 188 -2.51 26.46 16.75
CA LEU A 188 -2.24 27.84 17.17
C LEU A 188 -2.50 27.85 18.69
N PRO A 189 -1.56 28.41 19.44
CA PRO A 189 -1.70 28.50 20.89
C PRO A 189 -2.92 29.31 21.29
#